data_ae453900c703a8ea14eba567d9c4fae6
#
_entry.id   ae453900c703a8ea14eba567d9c4fae6
#
_cell.length_a   1.000
_cell.length_b   1.000
_cell.length_c   1.000
_cell.angle_alpha   90.00
_cell.angle_beta   90.00
_cell.angle_gamma   90.00
#
_symmetry.space_group_name_H-M   'P 1'
#
loop_
_entity.id
_entity.type
_entity.pdbx_description
1 polymer ?
#
loop_
_entity_poly.entity_id
_entity_poly.type
_entity_poly.pdbx_seq_one_letter_code
_entity_poly.pdbx_strand_id
1 'polypeptide(L)'
;RETQIELALEKVRSRTMAMQHSDELQEASFLLDQQVRALGIKTWGCAFNIYGENESTEWFGNEAGVLHTYTVPREGIFKEYYQKGQNGESLVIQEFSGEACVAHYEYMSTLPVIGDVLKILKKTNNGFPTFQIDHVVYFKYGYLLFITRESVPEAHQVFIRFAKVFEQTYTRFLDLQKAEQQAREVQIELALEKVRSRSMAMHTTTELQ
;
A
#
# COMPACT_ATOMS: atom_id res chain seq x y z
N ARG A 1 -14.05 20.89 12.33
CA ARG A 1 -12.85 20.21 11.76
C ARG A 1 -12.63 18.83 12.38
N GLU A 2 -12.63 18.72 13.73
CA GLU A 2 -12.42 17.41 14.40
C GLU A 2 -13.51 16.39 14.03
N THR A 3 -14.76 16.75 14.03
CA THR A 3 -15.88 15.89 13.61
C THR A 3 -15.73 15.39 12.17
N GLN A 4 -15.20 16.21 11.28
CA GLN A 4 -14.95 15.82 9.89
C GLN A 4 -13.82 14.79 9.79
N ILE A 5 -12.76 14.96 10.60
CA ILE A 5 -11.65 14.01 10.67
C ILE A 5 -12.16 12.66 11.19
N GLU A 6 -12.92 12.64 12.29
CA GLU A 6 -13.51 11.41 12.83
C GLU A 6 -14.43 10.72 11.82
N LEU A 7 -15.26 11.47 11.12
CA LEU A 7 -16.12 10.92 10.08
C LEU A 7 -15.33 10.31 8.92
N ALA A 8 -14.23 10.95 8.51
CA ALA A 8 -13.36 10.44 7.46
C ALA A 8 -12.65 9.14 7.89
N LEU A 9 -12.13 9.09 9.12
CA LEU A 9 -11.53 7.89 9.70
C LEU A 9 -12.53 6.75 9.83
N GLU A 10 -13.76 7.05 10.26
CA GLU A 10 -14.82 6.05 10.42
C GLU A 10 -15.26 5.45 9.08
N LYS A 11 -15.33 6.24 8.02
CA LYS A 11 -15.62 5.73 6.68
C LYS A 11 -14.57 4.70 6.24
N VAL A 12 -13.28 4.97 6.49
CA VAL A 12 -12.20 4.03 6.16
C VAL A 12 -12.29 2.77 7.02
N ARG A 13 -12.55 2.91 8.36
CA ARG A 13 -12.77 1.75 9.24
C ARG A 13 -13.93 0.89 8.78
N SER A 14 -15.08 1.51 8.51
CA SER A 14 -16.29 0.79 8.08
C SER A 14 -16.04 0.03 6.78
N ARG A 15 -15.35 0.62 5.80
CA ARG A 15 -14.97 -0.08 4.56
C ARG A 15 -14.04 -1.25 4.83
N THR A 16 -13.05 -1.05 5.72
CA THR A 16 -12.12 -2.09 6.15
C THR A 16 -12.83 -3.27 6.79
N MET A 17 -13.74 -3.01 7.72
CA MET A 17 -14.51 -4.06 8.40
C MET A 17 -15.47 -4.79 7.48
N ALA A 18 -15.92 -4.14 6.40
CA ALA A 18 -16.77 -4.74 5.38
C ALA A 18 -16.02 -5.63 4.37
N MET A 19 -14.68 -5.63 4.36
CA MET A 19 -13.90 -6.48 3.47
C MET A 19 -14.19 -7.97 3.70
N GLN A 20 -14.50 -8.67 2.62
CA GLN A 20 -14.75 -10.13 2.61
C GLN A 20 -13.56 -10.88 1.99
N HIS A 21 -12.84 -10.23 1.07
CA HIS A 21 -11.73 -10.80 0.32
C HIS A 21 -10.50 -9.90 0.36
N SER A 22 -9.34 -10.51 0.19
CA SER A 22 -8.05 -9.80 0.24
C SER A 22 -7.82 -8.85 -0.94
N ASP A 23 -8.43 -9.09 -2.09
CA ASP A 23 -8.35 -8.23 -3.27
C ASP A 23 -9.04 -6.86 -3.09
N GLU A 24 -9.89 -6.71 -2.08
CA GLU A 24 -10.53 -5.45 -1.74
C GLU A 24 -9.61 -4.42 -1.04
N LEU A 25 -8.36 -4.78 -0.71
CA LEU A 25 -7.39 -3.87 -0.11
C LEU A 25 -7.18 -2.61 -0.95
N GLN A 26 -7.14 -2.76 -2.26
CA GLN A 26 -6.92 -1.65 -3.19
C GLN A 26 -8.03 -0.59 -3.08
N GLU A 27 -9.28 -1.01 -3.00
CA GLU A 27 -10.42 -0.12 -2.81
C GLU A 27 -10.40 0.60 -1.45
N ALA A 28 -10.09 -0.13 -0.38
CA ALA A 28 -9.98 0.45 0.96
C ALA A 28 -8.86 1.49 1.03
N SER A 29 -7.75 1.23 0.36
CA SER A 29 -6.60 2.15 0.28
C SER A 29 -6.91 3.40 -0.55
N PHE A 30 -7.63 3.24 -1.65
CA PHE A 30 -8.09 4.37 -2.46
C PHE A 30 -9.06 5.28 -1.68
N LEU A 31 -9.96 4.69 -0.92
CA LEU A 31 -10.87 5.44 -0.05
C LEU A 31 -10.10 6.28 0.98
N LEU A 32 -9.00 5.76 1.53
CA LEU A 32 -8.15 6.49 2.47
C LEU A 32 -7.62 7.78 1.81
N ASP A 33 -7.03 7.69 0.62
CA ASP A 33 -6.54 8.86 -0.12
C ASP A 33 -7.65 9.87 -0.39
N GLN A 34 -8.82 9.41 -0.83
CA GLN A 34 -9.99 10.26 -1.04
C GLN A 34 -10.41 11.00 0.23
N GLN A 35 -10.42 10.32 1.39
CA GLN A 35 -10.82 10.96 2.65
C GLN A 35 -9.80 12.01 3.10
N VAL A 36 -8.50 11.78 2.93
CA VAL A 36 -7.46 12.80 3.22
C VAL A 36 -7.68 14.05 2.37
N ARG A 37 -7.93 13.89 1.07
CA ARG A 37 -8.20 15.01 0.16
C ARG A 37 -9.50 15.73 0.51
N ALA A 38 -10.56 14.99 0.88
CA ALA A 38 -11.84 15.55 1.29
C ALA A 38 -11.74 16.44 2.55
N LEU A 39 -10.71 16.26 3.37
CA LEU A 39 -10.39 17.13 4.50
C LEU A 39 -9.71 18.45 4.09
N GLY A 40 -9.51 18.67 2.78
CA GLY A 40 -8.87 19.86 2.22
C GLY A 40 -7.33 19.83 2.30
N ILE A 41 -6.73 18.68 2.60
CA ILE A 41 -5.28 18.49 2.59
C ILE A 41 -4.83 18.29 1.15
N LYS A 42 -4.06 19.25 0.63
CA LYS A 42 -3.58 19.23 -0.76
C LYS A 42 -2.39 18.30 -0.91
N THR A 43 -2.65 17.03 -1.14
CA THR A 43 -1.63 16.05 -1.54
C THR A 43 -1.58 15.96 -3.06
N TRP A 44 -0.40 15.90 -3.65
CA TRP A 44 -0.30 15.59 -5.07
C TRP A 44 -0.19 14.09 -5.34
N GLY A 45 0.22 13.33 -4.35
CA GLY A 45 0.25 11.87 -4.38
C GLY A 45 0.21 11.30 -2.98
N CYS A 46 -0.33 10.11 -2.88
CA CYS A 46 -0.30 9.29 -1.68
C CYS A 46 0.21 7.90 -2.05
N ALA A 47 1.02 7.31 -1.19
CA ALA A 47 1.44 5.94 -1.34
C ALA A 47 1.31 5.19 -0.01
N PHE A 48 1.20 3.89 -0.08
CA PHE A 48 1.46 3.01 1.05
C PHE A 48 2.51 1.99 0.66
N ASN A 49 3.48 1.85 1.52
CA ASN A 49 4.64 1.02 1.34
C ASN A 49 4.62 -0.10 2.36
N ILE A 50 4.70 -1.34 1.91
CA ILE A 50 4.70 -2.53 2.76
C ILE A 50 6.07 -3.18 2.68
N TYR A 51 6.67 -3.39 3.84
CA TYR A 51 7.98 -4.00 3.96
C TYR A 51 7.95 -5.47 3.54
N GLY A 52 8.79 -5.82 2.58
CA GLY A 52 9.18 -7.19 2.27
C GLY A 52 10.53 -7.51 2.91
N GLU A 53 11.10 -8.64 2.55
CA GLU A 53 12.38 -9.11 3.12
C GLU A 53 13.55 -8.21 2.70
N ASN A 54 13.74 -8.00 1.40
CA ASN A 54 14.86 -7.22 0.84
C ASN A 54 14.42 -5.96 0.09
N GLU A 55 13.14 -5.81 -0.15
CA GLU A 55 12.51 -4.71 -0.90
C GLU A 55 11.15 -4.41 -0.28
N SER A 56 10.48 -3.41 -0.79
CA SER A 56 9.12 -3.09 -0.36
C SER A 56 8.19 -3.03 -1.56
N THR A 57 6.93 -3.39 -1.36
CA THR A 57 5.88 -3.14 -2.36
C THR A 57 5.24 -1.81 -2.08
N GLU A 58 5.12 -0.98 -3.09
CA GLU A 58 4.50 0.34 -2.99
C GLU A 58 3.28 0.44 -3.90
N TRP A 59 2.22 1.02 -3.38
CA TRP A 59 1.02 1.38 -4.11
C TRP A 59 0.93 2.90 -4.11
N PHE A 60 1.08 3.51 -5.26
CA PHE A 60 1.03 4.95 -5.44
C PHE A 60 -0.23 5.36 -6.17
N GLY A 61 -0.96 6.31 -5.63
CA GLY A 61 -2.12 6.94 -6.22
C GLY A 61 -1.97 8.45 -6.33
N ASN A 62 -2.62 9.04 -7.31
CA ASN A 62 -2.71 10.47 -7.51
C ASN A 62 -4.16 10.93 -7.70
N GLU A 63 -4.37 12.21 -7.99
CA GLU A 63 -5.70 12.79 -8.22
C GLU A 63 -6.49 12.13 -9.36
N ALA A 64 -5.82 11.48 -10.32
CA ALA A 64 -6.48 10.76 -11.41
C ALA A 64 -7.08 9.41 -10.97
N GLY A 65 -6.84 8.98 -9.72
CA GLY A 65 -7.48 7.80 -9.13
C GLY A 65 -6.92 6.47 -9.61
N VAL A 66 -5.78 6.46 -10.27
CA VAL A 66 -5.11 5.23 -10.72
C VAL A 66 -4.06 4.85 -9.69
N LEU A 67 -4.20 3.66 -9.11
CA LEU A 67 -3.16 3.07 -8.26
C LEU A 67 -2.17 2.29 -9.12
N HIS A 68 -0.90 2.63 -8.96
CA HIS A 68 0.21 1.89 -9.56
C HIS A 68 0.89 1.07 -8.47
N THR A 69 1.07 -0.23 -8.71
CA THR A 69 1.78 -1.13 -7.79
C THR A 69 3.14 -1.45 -8.37
N TYR A 70 4.18 -1.24 -7.60
CA TYR A 70 5.56 -1.49 -8.00
C TYR A 70 6.43 -1.84 -6.80
N THR A 71 7.62 -2.33 -7.07
CA THR A 71 8.61 -2.66 -6.05
C THR A 71 9.63 -1.54 -5.93
N VAL A 72 9.97 -1.17 -4.71
CA VAL A 72 11.06 -0.23 -4.41
C VAL A 72 12.20 -0.97 -3.72
N PRO A 73 13.43 -0.86 -4.24
CA PRO A 73 14.60 -1.48 -3.63
C PRO A 73 14.93 -0.78 -2.31
N ARG A 74 15.53 -1.52 -1.38
CA ARG A 74 15.93 -0.99 -0.07
C ARG A 74 17.28 -0.27 -0.15
N GLU A 75 17.33 0.82 -0.92
CA GLU A 75 18.50 1.67 -1.13
C GLU A 75 18.12 3.15 -1.11
N GLY A 76 19.11 4.02 -1.07
CA GLY A 76 18.93 5.47 -1.05
C GLY A 76 17.92 5.92 0.02
N ILE A 77 16.99 6.79 -0.35
CA ILE A 77 15.96 7.32 0.55
C ILE A 77 15.02 6.24 1.11
N PHE A 78 14.73 5.18 0.33
CA PHE A 78 13.87 4.09 0.80
C PHE A 78 14.51 3.27 1.93
N LYS A 79 15.84 3.14 1.91
CA LYS A 79 16.60 2.54 3.00
C LYS A 79 16.52 3.41 4.26
N GLU A 80 16.64 4.73 4.11
CA GLU A 80 16.52 5.67 5.23
C GLU A 80 15.12 5.64 5.83
N TYR A 81 14.06 5.65 5.02
CA TYR A 81 12.69 5.52 5.50
C TYR A 81 12.49 4.20 6.25
N TYR A 82 12.96 3.09 5.71
CA TYR A 82 12.90 1.80 6.39
C TYR A 82 13.60 1.84 7.75
N GLN A 83 14.83 2.34 7.82
CA GLN A 83 15.61 2.41 9.06
C GLN A 83 14.93 3.27 10.13
N LYS A 84 14.38 4.42 9.75
CA LYS A 84 13.65 5.30 10.67
C LYS A 84 12.40 4.60 11.22
N GLY A 85 11.68 3.86 10.38
CA GLY A 85 10.55 3.05 10.84
C GLY A 85 10.97 1.94 11.82
N GLN A 86 12.08 1.24 11.57
CA GLN A 86 12.62 0.23 12.49
C GLN A 86 13.07 0.84 13.83
N ASN A 87 13.49 2.11 13.83
CA ASN A 87 13.87 2.86 15.04
C ASN A 87 12.65 3.38 15.84
N GLY A 88 11.43 3.13 15.36
CA GLY A 88 10.20 3.52 16.07
C GLY A 88 9.76 4.98 15.83
N GLU A 89 10.26 5.63 14.79
CA GLU A 89 9.74 6.93 14.37
C GLU A 89 8.25 6.81 14.00
N SER A 90 7.45 7.80 14.37
CA SER A 90 6.04 7.83 14.01
C SER A 90 5.76 8.67 12.77
N LEU A 91 6.57 9.68 12.53
CA LEU A 91 6.48 10.61 11.40
C LEU A 91 7.87 11.11 11.04
N VAL A 92 8.17 11.12 9.76
CA VAL A 92 9.36 11.75 9.19
C VAL A 92 8.92 12.72 8.11
N ILE A 93 9.51 13.90 8.11
CA ILE A 93 9.33 14.92 7.07
C ILE A 93 10.62 15.00 6.29
N GLN A 94 10.54 14.75 4.98
CA GLN A 94 11.68 14.85 4.08
C GLN A 94 11.37 15.86 2.98
N GLU A 95 12.14 16.92 2.94
CA GLU A 95 12.06 17.93 1.87
C GLU A 95 13.05 17.60 0.76
N PHE A 96 12.57 17.70 -0.47
CA PHE A 96 13.40 17.69 -1.67
C PHE A 96 13.25 19.02 -2.39
N SER A 97 14.36 19.68 -2.70
CA SER A 97 14.36 20.97 -3.37
C SER A 97 15.44 21.06 -4.46
N GLY A 98 15.16 21.84 -5.50
CA GLY A 98 16.09 22.09 -6.61
C GLY A 98 16.55 20.82 -7.31
N GLU A 99 17.85 20.72 -7.53
CA GLU A 99 18.48 19.58 -8.22
C GLU A 99 18.29 18.25 -7.49
N ALA A 100 18.22 18.25 -6.15
CA ALA A 100 18.00 17.05 -5.37
C ALA A 100 16.60 16.46 -5.63
N CYS A 101 15.57 17.30 -5.80
CA CYS A 101 14.25 16.86 -6.18
C CYS A 101 14.24 16.25 -7.59
N VAL A 102 14.86 16.91 -8.55
CA VAL A 102 15.00 16.40 -9.93
C VAL A 102 15.72 15.05 -9.94
N ALA A 103 16.84 14.94 -9.22
CA ALA A 103 17.60 13.69 -9.13
C ALA A 103 16.80 12.54 -8.52
N HIS A 104 15.96 12.85 -7.49
CA HIS A 104 15.05 11.87 -6.92
C HIS A 104 14.06 11.34 -7.98
N TYR A 105 13.43 12.22 -8.76
CA TYR A 105 12.53 11.82 -9.85
C TYR A 105 13.23 11.09 -10.98
N GLU A 106 14.46 11.47 -11.32
CA GLU A 106 15.28 10.75 -12.31
C GLU A 106 15.56 9.33 -11.85
N TYR A 107 15.94 9.14 -10.59
CA TYR A 107 16.10 7.81 -10.00
C TYR A 107 14.79 7.02 -10.04
N MET A 108 13.68 7.57 -9.56
CA MET A 108 12.38 6.93 -9.58
C MET A 108 11.93 6.55 -11.00
N SER A 109 12.33 7.33 -12.01
CA SER A 109 12.01 7.05 -13.42
C SER A 109 12.75 5.84 -14.00
N THR A 110 13.75 5.31 -13.29
CA THR A 110 14.46 4.06 -13.64
C THR A 110 13.75 2.81 -13.12
N LEU A 111 12.87 2.96 -12.13
CA LEU A 111 12.16 1.84 -11.53
C LEU A 111 11.05 1.30 -12.47
N PRO A 112 10.84 -0.02 -12.52
CA PRO A 112 9.76 -0.61 -13.31
C PRO A 112 8.40 -0.06 -12.89
N VAL A 113 7.47 0.02 -13.82
CA VAL A 113 6.08 0.52 -13.67
C VAL A 113 6.02 2.01 -13.40
N ILE A 114 6.48 2.47 -12.22
CA ILE A 114 6.41 3.90 -11.86
C ILE A 114 7.27 4.76 -12.79
N GLY A 115 8.36 4.24 -13.29
CA GLY A 115 9.24 4.94 -14.22
C GLY A 115 8.52 5.40 -15.49
N ASP A 116 7.64 4.58 -16.04
CA ASP A 116 6.89 4.94 -17.25
C ASP A 116 5.85 6.03 -16.97
N VAL A 117 5.21 5.98 -15.81
CA VAL A 117 4.29 7.04 -15.33
C VAL A 117 5.03 8.37 -15.19
N LEU A 118 6.22 8.36 -14.58
CA LEU A 118 7.02 9.56 -14.35
C LEU A 118 7.61 10.12 -15.65
N LYS A 119 7.96 9.29 -16.63
CA LYS A 119 8.37 9.74 -17.97
C LYS A 119 7.24 10.50 -18.69
N ILE A 120 5.99 10.03 -18.54
CA ILE A 120 4.82 10.73 -19.08
C ILE A 120 4.65 12.07 -18.35
N LEU A 121 4.74 12.07 -17.02
CA LEU A 121 4.66 13.29 -16.21
C LEU A 121 5.72 14.32 -16.64
N LYS A 122 6.96 13.89 -16.84
CA LYS A 122 8.08 14.74 -17.31
C LYS A 122 7.75 15.41 -18.64
N LYS A 123 7.17 14.66 -19.58
CA LYS A 123 6.78 15.18 -20.90
C LYS A 123 5.65 16.18 -20.79
N THR A 124 4.60 15.87 -20.01
CA THR A 124 3.42 16.71 -19.86
C THR A 124 3.74 18.04 -19.19
N ASN A 125 4.63 18.06 -18.19
CA ASN A 125 4.96 19.23 -17.39
C ASN A 125 6.24 19.93 -17.85
N ASN A 126 6.83 19.53 -18.98
CA ASN A 126 8.10 20.03 -19.49
C ASN A 126 9.25 19.97 -18.47
N GLY A 127 9.28 18.92 -17.66
CA GLY A 127 10.30 18.66 -16.64
C GLY A 127 9.75 17.93 -15.43
N PHE A 128 10.63 17.55 -14.53
CA PHE A 128 10.25 17.03 -13.22
C PHE A 128 9.98 18.17 -12.23
N PRO A 129 9.19 17.89 -11.16
CA PRO A 129 9.06 18.83 -10.06
C PRO A 129 10.42 19.19 -9.45
N THR A 130 10.58 20.43 -9.01
CA THR A 130 11.78 20.94 -8.35
C THR A 130 11.60 21.10 -6.84
N PHE A 131 10.44 20.77 -6.33
CA PHE A 131 10.14 20.83 -4.91
C PHE A 131 9.03 19.84 -4.54
N GLN A 132 9.24 19.10 -3.45
CA GLN A 132 8.21 18.32 -2.76
C GLN A 132 8.60 18.09 -1.31
N ILE A 133 7.60 17.79 -0.50
CA ILE A 133 7.75 17.37 0.88
C ILE A 133 7.08 16.00 1.04
N ASP A 134 7.87 15.03 1.46
CA ASP A 134 7.40 13.70 1.83
C ASP A 134 7.05 13.67 3.31
N HIS A 135 5.82 13.31 3.62
CA HIS A 135 5.35 13.04 4.98
C HIS A 135 5.21 11.52 5.13
N VAL A 136 6.22 10.90 5.73
CA VAL A 136 6.31 9.45 5.92
C VAL A 136 5.77 9.10 7.30
N VAL A 137 4.66 8.39 7.33
CA VAL A 137 3.95 8.06 8.57
C VAL A 137 3.93 6.56 8.77
N TYR A 138 4.56 6.11 9.83
CA TYR A 138 4.83 4.69 10.05
C TYR A 138 3.66 3.96 10.71
N PHE A 139 3.56 2.68 10.37
CA PHE A 139 2.73 1.68 11.01
C PHE A 139 3.46 0.33 11.04
N LYS A 140 2.89 -0.66 11.69
CA LYS A 140 3.56 -1.95 11.98
C LYS A 140 4.22 -2.64 10.76
N TYR A 141 3.61 -2.52 9.57
CA TYR A 141 4.03 -3.28 8.39
C TYR A 141 4.72 -2.43 7.32
N GLY A 142 4.86 -1.13 7.55
CA GLY A 142 5.40 -0.21 6.56
C GLY A 142 5.14 1.26 6.89
N TYR A 143 4.83 2.04 5.87
CA TYR A 143 4.48 3.45 6.04
C TYR A 143 3.46 3.93 5.00
N LEU A 144 2.72 4.98 5.36
CA LEU A 144 1.99 5.82 4.42
C LEU A 144 2.89 6.99 4.02
N LEU A 145 2.87 7.35 2.75
CA LEU A 145 3.56 8.51 2.21
C LEU A 145 2.51 9.49 1.66
N PHE A 146 2.51 10.70 2.19
CA PHE A 146 1.73 11.82 1.63
C PHE A 146 2.71 12.83 1.05
N ILE A 147 2.53 13.16 -0.22
CA ILE A 147 3.42 14.09 -0.92
C ILE A 147 2.71 15.42 -1.08
N THR A 148 3.33 16.49 -0.59
CA THR A 148 2.81 17.86 -0.69
C THR A 148 3.81 18.77 -1.39
N ARG A 149 3.34 19.93 -1.86
CA ARG A 149 4.18 20.99 -2.45
C ARG A 149 4.33 22.19 -1.54
N GLU A 150 3.70 22.14 -0.39
CA GLU A 150 3.75 23.18 0.65
C GLU A 150 3.78 22.52 2.03
N SER A 151 4.30 23.23 3.02
CA SER A 151 4.33 22.74 4.40
C SER A 151 2.90 22.68 4.96
N VAL A 152 2.53 21.56 5.58
CA VAL A 152 1.19 21.30 6.15
C VAL A 152 1.28 20.75 7.58
N PRO A 153 1.94 21.45 8.51
CA PRO A 153 2.15 20.94 9.88
C PRO A 153 0.85 20.62 10.61
N GLU A 154 -0.24 21.31 10.28
CA GLU A 154 -1.57 21.05 10.84
C GLU A 154 -2.19 19.73 10.37
N ALA A 155 -1.64 19.10 9.31
CA ALA A 155 -2.08 17.81 8.80
C ALA A 155 -1.33 16.63 9.46
N HIS A 156 -0.21 16.84 10.12
CA HIS A 156 0.63 15.75 10.64
C HIS A 156 -0.12 14.80 11.58
N GLN A 157 -0.91 15.34 12.51
CA GLN A 157 -1.72 14.51 13.42
C GLN A 157 -2.81 13.74 12.67
N VAL A 158 -3.36 14.32 11.61
CA VAL A 158 -4.34 13.63 10.74
C VAL A 158 -3.67 12.46 10.02
N PHE A 159 -2.48 12.66 9.45
CA PHE A 159 -1.71 11.61 8.79
C PHE A 159 -1.40 10.44 9.74
N ILE A 160 -0.95 10.74 10.97
CA ILE A 160 -0.67 9.71 11.99
C ILE A 160 -1.94 8.89 12.31
N ARG A 161 -3.10 9.53 12.41
CA ARG A 161 -4.37 8.84 12.66
C ARG A 161 -4.79 7.96 11.50
N PHE A 162 -4.60 8.41 10.26
CA PHE A 162 -4.84 7.59 9.07
C PHE A 162 -3.90 6.38 9.01
N ALA A 163 -2.63 6.52 9.39
CA ALA A 163 -1.71 5.38 9.45
C ALA A 163 -2.18 4.29 10.44
N LYS A 164 -2.71 4.69 11.59
CA LYS A 164 -3.30 3.74 12.56
C LYS A 164 -4.54 3.04 12.02
N VAL A 165 -5.40 3.74 11.28
CA VAL A 165 -6.56 3.13 10.63
C VAL A 165 -6.10 2.21 9.49
N PHE A 166 -5.09 2.61 8.72
CA PHE A 166 -4.54 1.76 7.67
C PHE A 166 -3.88 0.49 8.22
N GLU A 167 -3.23 0.55 9.37
CA GLU A 167 -2.70 -0.63 10.06
C GLU A 167 -3.81 -1.66 10.33
N GLN A 168 -4.98 -1.20 10.79
CA GLN A 168 -6.15 -2.06 10.99
C GLN A 168 -6.62 -2.66 9.66
N THR A 169 -6.66 -1.85 8.60
CA THR A 169 -7.02 -2.28 7.24
C THR A 169 -6.08 -3.37 6.73
N TYR A 170 -4.78 -3.16 6.89
CA TYR A 170 -3.79 -4.11 6.43
C TYR A 170 -3.75 -5.39 7.28
N THR A 171 -3.97 -5.29 8.58
CA THR A 171 -4.13 -6.47 9.45
C THR A 171 -5.33 -7.31 9.01
N ARG A 172 -6.48 -6.68 8.72
CA ARG A 172 -7.66 -7.37 8.20
C ARG A 172 -7.38 -8.05 6.86
N PHE A 173 -6.66 -7.38 5.96
CA PHE A 173 -6.21 -7.97 4.70
C PHE A 173 -5.40 -9.25 4.91
N LEU A 174 -4.43 -9.24 5.83
CA LEU A 174 -3.61 -10.40 6.14
C LEU A 174 -4.43 -11.56 6.72
N ASP A 175 -5.40 -11.26 7.58
CA ASP A 175 -6.29 -12.27 8.16
C ASP A 175 -7.15 -12.94 7.07
N LEU A 176 -7.70 -12.15 6.14
CA LEU A 176 -8.47 -12.66 5.01
C LEU A 176 -7.61 -13.51 4.08
N GLN A 177 -6.43 -13.04 3.73
CA GLN A 177 -5.49 -13.77 2.87
C GLN A 177 -5.12 -15.13 3.48
N LYS A 178 -4.87 -15.17 4.78
CA LYS A 178 -4.59 -16.42 5.52
C LYS A 178 -5.79 -17.36 5.50
N ALA A 179 -7.00 -16.86 5.72
CA ALA A 179 -8.21 -17.65 5.69
C ALA A 179 -8.50 -18.24 4.29
N GLU A 180 -8.31 -17.43 3.23
CA GLU A 180 -8.43 -17.85 1.84
C GLU A 180 -7.43 -18.97 1.48
N GLN A 181 -6.19 -18.83 1.93
CA GLN A 181 -5.15 -19.85 1.75
C GLN A 181 -5.53 -21.17 2.44
N GLN A 182 -5.94 -21.11 3.69
CA GLN A 182 -6.38 -22.29 4.46
C GLN A 182 -7.57 -22.99 3.80
N ALA A 183 -8.56 -22.22 3.34
CA ALA A 183 -9.72 -22.78 2.64
C ALA A 183 -9.30 -23.47 1.33
N ARG A 184 -8.35 -22.90 0.59
CA ARG A 184 -7.80 -23.52 -0.63
C ARG A 184 -7.07 -24.83 -0.34
N GLU A 185 -6.24 -24.87 0.72
CA GLU A 185 -5.52 -26.08 1.14
C GLU A 185 -6.50 -27.22 1.48
N VAL A 186 -7.54 -26.93 2.26
CA VAL A 186 -8.60 -27.91 2.59
C VAL A 186 -9.30 -28.43 1.33
N GLN A 187 -9.60 -27.58 0.36
CA GLN A 187 -10.23 -27.98 -0.90
C GLN A 187 -9.30 -28.92 -1.71
N ILE A 188 -8.00 -28.64 -1.74
CA ILE A 188 -7.01 -29.48 -2.41
C ILE A 188 -6.94 -30.85 -1.73
N GLU A 189 -6.86 -30.89 -0.40
CA GLU A 189 -6.83 -32.15 0.36
C GLU A 189 -8.07 -33.01 0.11
N LEU A 190 -9.26 -32.42 0.15
CA LEU A 190 -10.52 -33.12 -0.15
C LEU A 190 -10.55 -33.66 -1.60
N ALA A 191 -10.01 -32.90 -2.55
CA ALA A 191 -9.94 -33.35 -3.95
C ALA A 191 -8.98 -34.54 -4.08
N LEU A 192 -7.80 -34.49 -3.42
CA LEU A 192 -6.83 -35.58 -3.42
C LEU A 192 -7.40 -36.85 -2.75
N GLU A 193 -8.12 -36.70 -1.65
CA GLU A 193 -8.76 -37.84 -0.96
C GLU A 193 -9.84 -38.50 -1.82
N LYS A 194 -10.66 -37.73 -2.54
CA LYS A 194 -11.61 -38.26 -3.52
C LYS A 194 -10.93 -39.06 -4.62
N VAL A 195 -9.79 -38.60 -5.11
CA VAL A 195 -9.03 -39.33 -6.15
C VAL A 195 -8.46 -40.63 -5.58
N ARG A 196 -7.86 -40.60 -4.37
CA ARG A 196 -7.34 -41.80 -3.68
C ARG A 196 -8.43 -42.83 -3.44
N SER A 197 -9.59 -42.42 -2.91
CA SER A 197 -10.73 -43.30 -2.63
C SER A 197 -11.24 -43.96 -3.91
N ARG A 198 -11.33 -43.23 -5.03
CA ARG A 198 -11.75 -43.80 -6.33
C ARG A 198 -10.71 -44.78 -6.87
N SER A 199 -9.41 -44.45 -6.75
CA SER A 199 -8.33 -45.33 -7.18
C SER A 199 -8.32 -46.64 -6.39
N MET A 200 -8.50 -46.61 -5.07
CA MET A 200 -8.63 -47.80 -4.24
C MET A 200 -9.85 -48.64 -4.58
N ALA A 201 -11.01 -48.02 -4.83
CA ALA A 201 -12.22 -48.74 -5.24
C ALA A 201 -12.06 -49.43 -6.60
N MET A 202 -11.28 -48.86 -7.51
CA MET A 202 -10.98 -49.51 -8.82
C MET A 202 -10.07 -50.73 -8.64
N HIS A 203 -9.09 -50.71 -7.75
CA HIS A 203 -8.22 -51.85 -7.48
C HIS A 203 -8.97 -53.03 -6.85
N THR A 204 -9.87 -52.78 -5.90
CA THR A 204 -10.71 -53.82 -5.29
C THR A 204 -11.69 -54.44 -6.27
N THR A 205 -12.17 -53.75 -7.28
CA THR A 205 -13.05 -54.29 -8.31
C THR A 205 -12.33 -55.15 -9.32
N THR A 206 -11.05 -54.93 -9.54
CA THR A 206 -10.21 -55.71 -10.49
C THR A 206 -9.68 -57.00 -9.84
N GLU A 207 -9.60 -57.10 -8.49
CA GLU A 207 -9.21 -58.30 -7.74
C GLU A 207 -10.37 -59.29 -7.53
N LEU A 208 -11.62 -58.90 -7.84
CA LEU A 208 -12.85 -59.74 -7.71
C LEU A 208 -13.30 -60.34 -9.03
N GLN A 209 -12.55 -60.24 -10.12
CA GLN A 209 -12.73 -60.92 -11.40
C GLN A 209 -11.66 -61.95 -11.61
#